data_80537372a899a778220bfc761e7c086b
#
_entry.id   80537372a899a778220bfc761e7c086b
#
_cell.length_a   1.000
_cell.length_b   1.000
_cell.length_c   1.000
_cell.angle_alpha   90.00
_cell.angle_beta   90.00
_cell.angle_gamma   90.00
#
_symmetry.space_group_name_H-M   'P 1'
#
loop_
_entity.id
_entity.type
_entity.pdbx_description
1 polymer ?
#
loop_
_entity_poly.entity_id
_entity_poly.type
_entity_poly.pdbx_seq_one_letter_code
_entity_poly.pdbx_strand_id
1 'polypeptide(L)'
;DARKFLVSNMEHDYSASRFWQDKCLHWKNKWNVFDREDIEELNMYSFSKKLSSLTKDINSVIISDAGSAYYVMAQSAFNSRIILPGAQGEMGFTLPASVGVSLADENLNVFGSFQFNIQELQTIVQNRLPIKIVVLNNSGYLSIKNTQKKYFNERYSGTDANSGISFPDCSKIAKAYGMKYFRINEPEHLDTVLPEVVKYD
;
A
#
# COMPACT_ATOMS: atom_id res chain seq x y z
N ASP A 1 3.92 -23.18 24.57
CA ASP A 1 2.77 -22.59 23.89
C ASP A 1 2.93 -21.06 23.92
N ALA A 2 3.12 -20.45 22.73
CA ALA A 2 3.36 -19.00 22.57
C ALA A 2 2.26 -18.14 23.22
N ARG A 3 1.00 -18.58 23.20
CA ARG A 3 -0.11 -17.86 23.81
C ARG A 3 0.02 -17.85 25.33
N LYS A 4 0.40 -18.98 25.95
CA LYS A 4 0.62 -19.05 27.41
C LYS A 4 1.78 -18.18 27.81
N PHE A 5 2.87 -18.18 27.02
CA PHE A 5 4.02 -17.31 27.24
C PHE A 5 3.64 -15.82 27.16
N LEU A 6 2.88 -15.41 26.16
CA LEU A 6 2.43 -14.02 26.02
C LEU A 6 1.52 -13.60 27.18
N VAL A 7 0.54 -14.42 27.55
CA VAL A 7 -0.38 -14.11 28.65
C VAL A 7 0.35 -14.05 30.00
N SER A 8 1.28 -14.98 30.28
CA SER A 8 2.06 -14.96 31.53
C SER A 8 3.02 -13.76 31.67
N ASN A 9 3.35 -13.11 30.55
CA ASN A 9 4.22 -11.93 30.54
C ASN A 9 3.44 -10.60 30.45
N MET A 10 2.11 -10.62 30.35
CA MET A 10 1.30 -9.39 30.33
C MET A 10 1.20 -8.69 31.70
N GLU A 11 1.54 -9.37 32.78
CA GLU A 11 1.54 -8.81 34.14
C GLU A 11 2.88 -8.19 34.56
N HIS A 12 3.91 -8.23 33.71
CA HIS A 12 5.19 -7.63 34.03
C HIS A 12 5.16 -6.12 33.84
N ASP A 13 5.72 -5.41 34.82
CA ASP A 13 5.97 -3.97 34.70
C ASP A 13 7.00 -3.69 33.58
N TYR A 14 6.50 -3.20 32.46
CA TYR A 14 7.32 -2.79 31.32
C TYR A 14 7.87 -1.36 31.47
N SER A 15 8.22 -0.93 32.69
CA SER A 15 8.84 0.38 32.92
C SER A 15 10.11 0.58 32.09
N ALA A 16 10.87 -0.51 31.86
CA ALA A 16 12.00 -0.53 30.92
C ALA A 16 11.59 -0.22 29.47
N SER A 17 10.32 -0.41 29.11
CA SER A 17 9.81 -0.11 27.77
C SER A 17 9.67 1.39 27.51
N ARG A 18 9.51 2.25 28.53
CA ARG A 18 9.40 3.71 28.36
C ARG A 18 10.66 4.30 27.75
N PHE A 19 11.82 3.95 28.26
CA PHE A 19 13.09 4.39 27.67
C PHE A 19 13.21 4.00 26.19
N TRP A 20 12.77 2.80 25.83
CA TRP A 20 12.76 2.35 24.45
C TRP A 20 11.73 3.10 23.61
N GLN A 21 10.52 3.30 24.12
CA GLN A 21 9.46 4.08 23.47
C GLN A 21 9.92 5.52 23.21
N ASP A 22 10.51 6.18 24.19
CA ASP A 22 11.05 7.55 24.06
C ASP A 22 12.14 7.60 22.99
N LYS A 23 13.01 6.58 22.95
CA LYS A 23 14.05 6.48 21.93
C LYS A 23 13.49 6.27 20.53
N CYS A 24 12.47 5.43 20.39
CA CYS A 24 11.76 5.24 19.12
C CYS A 24 11.05 6.52 18.66
N LEU A 25 10.38 7.22 19.57
CA LEU A 25 9.75 8.52 19.29
C LEU A 25 10.78 9.57 18.88
N HIS A 26 11.92 9.65 19.59
CA HIS A 26 13.01 10.53 19.23
C HIS A 26 13.50 10.25 17.79
N TRP A 27 13.74 9.00 17.44
CA TRP A 27 14.18 8.63 16.09
C TRP A 27 13.12 8.90 15.03
N LYS A 28 11.85 8.60 15.32
CA LYS A 28 10.73 8.91 14.42
C LYS A 28 10.62 10.40 14.13
N ASN A 29 10.82 11.24 15.14
CA ASN A 29 10.79 12.69 14.96
C ASN A 29 12.04 13.21 14.26
N LYS A 30 13.22 12.66 14.58
CA LYS A 30 14.49 13.08 13.98
C LYS A 30 14.59 12.72 12.50
N TRP A 31 14.01 11.60 12.10
CA TRP A 31 14.02 11.09 10.72
C TRP A 31 12.59 10.94 10.19
N ASN A 32 11.83 12.00 10.29
CA ASN A 32 10.47 12.03 9.79
C ASN A 32 10.48 11.84 8.26
N VAL A 33 9.78 10.83 7.77
CA VAL A 33 9.72 10.51 6.35
C VAL A 33 9.06 11.60 5.49
N PHE A 34 8.39 12.56 6.12
CA PHE A 34 7.75 13.68 5.44
C PHE A 34 8.60 14.96 5.40
N ASP A 35 9.80 14.95 6.03
CA ASP A 35 10.78 16.04 5.94
C ASP A 35 11.72 15.85 4.74
N ARG A 36 11.20 15.30 3.66
CA ARG A 36 11.92 15.02 2.42
C ARG A 36 11.82 16.22 1.47
N GLU A 37 12.88 16.48 0.73
CA GLU A 37 12.94 17.54 -0.28
C GLU A 37 11.91 17.31 -1.41
N ASP A 38 11.64 16.03 -1.75
CA ASP A 38 10.72 15.62 -2.82
C ASP A 38 9.27 15.39 -2.35
N ILE A 39 8.89 15.83 -1.15
CA ILE A 39 7.55 15.56 -0.59
C ILE A 39 6.43 16.29 -1.35
N GLU A 40 6.74 17.37 -2.02
CA GLU A 40 5.79 18.11 -2.86
C GLU A 40 5.67 17.53 -4.28
N GLU A 41 6.54 16.60 -4.66
CA GLU A 41 6.45 15.88 -5.92
C GLU A 41 5.43 14.74 -5.82
N LEU A 42 4.93 14.28 -6.97
CA LEU A 42 4.10 13.08 -7.03
C LEU A 42 4.96 11.83 -6.81
N ASN A 43 4.97 11.35 -5.60
CA ASN A 43 5.63 10.11 -5.21
C ASN A 43 4.80 9.33 -4.19
N MET A 44 5.29 8.16 -3.79
CA MET A 44 4.54 7.30 -2.87
C MET A 44 4.40 7.89 -1.45
N TYR A 45 5.35 8.72 -1.00
CA TYR A 45 5.27 9.35 0.33
C TYR A 45 4.26 10.49 0.34
N SER A 46 4.25 11.35 -0.70
CA SER A 46 3.24 12.40 -0.86
C SER A 46 1.83 11.82 -1.00
N PHE A 47 1.68 10.75 -1.79
CA PHE A 47 0.43 10.00 -1.90
C PHE A 47 -0.01 9.43 -0.54
N SER A 48 0.87 8.74 0.18
CA SER A 48 0.55 8.13 1.48
C SER A 48 0.19 9.19 2.53
N LYS A 49 0.92 10.30 2.56
CA LYS A 49 0.62 11.46 3.43
C LYS A 49 -0.80 11.99 3.18
N LYS A 50 -1.14 12.21 1.91
CA LYS A 50 -2.46 12.72 1.52
C LYS A 50 -3.57 11.71 1.79
N LEU A 51 -3.38 10.45 1.43
CA LEU A 51 -4.35 9.38 1.71
C LEU A 51 -4.62 9.28 3.21
N SER A 52 -3.58 9.22 4.05
CA SER A 52 -3.72 9.15 5.51
C SER A 52 -4.45 10.37 6.08
N SER A 53 -4.23 11.56 5.53
CA SER A 53 -4.97 12.76 5.92
C SER A 53 -6.46 12.67 5.56
N LEU A 54 -6.79 12.15 4.39
CA LEU A 54 -8.17 12.01 3.92
C LEU A 54 -8.94 10.90 4.64
N THR A 55 -8.23 9.89 5.15
CA THR A 55 -8.83 8.72 5.81
C THR A 55 -8.80 8.77 7.34
N LYS A 56 -8.29 9.85 7.94
CA LYS A 56 -8.08 9.96 9.40
C LYS A 56 -9.37 9.77 10.23
N ASP A 57 -10.51 10.19 9.71
CA ASP A 57 -11.82 10.14 10.37
C ASP A 57 -12.74 9.06 9.74
N ILE A 58 -12.18 8.19 8.91
CA ILE A 58 -12.89 7.13 8.20
C ILE A 58 -12.37 5.79 8.71
N ASN A 59 -13.27 4.84 9.00
CA ASN A 59 -12.88 3.47 9.28
C ASN A 59 -12.28 2.85 8.01
N SER A 60 -10.94 2.72 7.97
CA SER A 60 -10.23 2.33 6.75
C SER A 60 -9.12 1.31 7.03
N VAL A 61 -8.89 0.47 6.04
CA VAL A 61 -7.79 -0.51 6.01
C VAL A 61 -7.01 -0.34 4.71
N ILE A 62 -5.70 -0.27 4.82
CA ILE A 62 -4.78 -0.26 3.69
C ILE A 62 -4.17 -1.64 3.56
N ILE A 63 -4.31 -2.26 2.40
CA ILE A 63 -3.72 -3.56 2.09
C ILE A 63 -2.72 -3.36 0.96
N SER A 64 -1.50 -3.80 1.13
CA SER A 64 -0.43 -3.56 0.16
C SER A 64 0.27 -4.86 -0.21
N ASP A 65 0.69 -4.93 -1.46
CA ASP A 65 1.58 -5.99 -1.96
C ASP A 65 3.04 -5.74 -1.57
N ALA A 66 3.89 -6.68 -1.91
CA ALA A 66 5.34 -6.60 -1.77
C ALA A 66 5.97 -5.42 -2.54
N GLY A 67 7.22 -5.13 -2.24
CA GLY A 67 8.03 -4.12 -2.91
C GLY A 67 7.92 -2.74 -2.31
N SER A 68 8.06 -1.69 -3.13
CA SER A 68 8.11 -0.30 -2.64
C SER A 68 6.84 0.13 -1.92
N ALA A 69 5.67 -0.37 -2.35
CA ALA A 69 4.40 -0.10 -1.69
C ALA A 69 4.40 -0.59 -0.23
N TYR A 70 4.90 -1.81 0.01
CA TYR A 70 5.06 -2.37 1.35
C TYR A 70 5.90 -1.44 2.26
N TYR A 71 7.10 -1.09 1.80
CA TYR A 71 8.03 -0.30 2.62
C TYR A 71 7.51 1.11 2.90
N VAL A 72 6.97 1.78 1.88
CA VAL A 72 6.51 3.15 2.03
C VAL A 72 5.25 3.20 2.89
N MET A 73 4.27 2.34 2.65
CA MET A 73 3.04 2.33 3.44
C MET A 73 3.31 1.99 4.92
N ALA A 74 4.21 1.04 5.19
CA ALA A 74 4.60 0.71 6.57
C ALA A 74 5.27 1.88 7.31
N GLN A 75 5.96 2.78 6.58
CA GLN A 75 6.65 3.93 7.16
C GLN A 75 5.79 5.20 7.26
N SER A 76 4.87 5.38 6.33
CA SER A 76 4.23 6.68 6.08
C SER A 76 2.71 6.67 6.21
N ALA A 77 2.05 5.53 6.15
CA ALA A 77 0.61 5.48 6.41
C ALA A 77 0.34 5.58 7.92
N PHE A 78 -0.55 6.47 8.30
CA PHE A 78 -0.96 6.70 9.69
C PHE A 78 -2.48 6.82 9.74
N ASN A 79 -3.05 6.64 10.94
CA ASN A 79 -4.49 6.67 11.21
C ASN A 79 -5.31 5.55 10.53
N SER A 80 -4.66 4.58 9.87
CA SER A 80 -5.33 3.44 9.26
C SER A 80 -4.69 2.14 9.70
N ARG A 81 -5.48 1.07 9.75
CA ARG A 81 -4.94 -0.28 9.89
C ARG A 81 -4.25 -0.67 8.58
N ILE A 82 -3.06 -1.25 8.69
CA ILE A 82 -2.29 -1.72 7.53
C ILE A 82 -2.19 -3.24 7.59
N ILE A 83 -2.49 -3.90 6.47
CA ILE A 83 -2.31 -5.35 6.29
C ILE A 83 -1.30 -5.56 5.17
N LEU A 84 -0.26 -6.31 5.45
CA LEU A 84 0.87 -6.54 4.57
C LEU A 84 1.16 -8.04 4.47
N PRO A 85 1.76 -8.53 3.38
CA PRO A 85 2.06 -9.95 3.18
C PRO A 85 3.25 -10.44 4.05
N GLY A 86 3.37 -9.94 5.26
CA GLY A 86 4.25 -10.39 6.32
C GLY A 86 5.67 -10.77 5.92
N ALA A 87 6.10 -11.97 6.34
CA ALA A 87 7.48 -12.42 6.22
C ALA A 87 7.88 -12.91 4.81
N GLN A 88 6.93 -13.27 3.97
CA GLN A 88 7.23 -13.85 2.64
C GLN A 88 7.22 -12.81 1.52
N GLY A 89 6.42 -11.74 1.67
CA GLY A 89 6.36 -10.66 0.70
C GLY A 89 5.78 -11.10 -0.66
N GLU A 90 4.66 -11.80 -0.63
CA GLU A 90 3.97 -12.31 -1.81
C GLU A 90 3.46 -11.17 -2.69
N MET A 91 3.68 -11.28 -3.99
CA MET A 91 3.00 -10.47 -4.99
C MET A 91 1.63 -11.08 -5.31
N GLY A 92 0.59 -10.23 -5.40
CA GLY A 92 -0.78 -10.68 -5.64
C GLY A 92 -1.60 -10.96 -4.38
N PHE A 93 -1.06 -10.72 -3.20
CA PHE A 93 -1.75 -10.85 -1.91
C PHE A 93 -2.94 -9.90 -1.79
N THR A 94 -2.80 -8.69 -2.30
CA THR A 94 -3.69 -7.56 -1.98
C THR A 94 -5.14 -7.76 -2.40
N LEU A 95 -5.43 -8.19 -3.62
CA LEU A 95 -6.84 -8.34 -4.06
C LEU A 95 -7.60 -9.40 -3.28
N PRO A 96 -7.10 -10.65 -3.12
CA PRO A 96 -7.76 -11.66 -2.30
C PRO A 96 -7.94 -11.22 -0.85
N ALA A 97 -6.92 -10.59 -0.27
CA ALA A 97 -7.00 -10.08 1.11
C ALA A 97 -8.02 -8.94 1.24
N SER A 98 -8.13 -8.05 0.23
CA SER A 98 -9.13 -6.98 0.19
C SER A 98 -10.55 -7.53 0.15
N VAL A 99 -10.79 -8.56 -0.64
CA VAL A 99 -12.09 -9.26 -0.67
C VAL A 99 -12.41 -9.85 0.69
N GLY A 100 -11.48 -10.56 1.33
CA GLY A 100 -11.67 -11.14 2.66
C GLY A 100 -11.95 -10.10 3.74
N VAL A 101 -11.22 -8.99 3.75
CA VAL A 101 -11.42 -7.89 4.71
C VAL A 101 -12.76 -7.20 4.51
N SER A 102 -13.13 -6.91 3.25
CA SER A 102 -14.40 -6.26 2.92
C SER A 102 -15.62 -7.12 3.27
N LEU A 103 -15.52 -8.44 3.14
CA LEU A 103 -16.57 -9.37 3.55
C LEU A 103 -16.64 -9.56 5.08
N ALA A 104 -15.53 -9.34 5.79
CA ALA A 104 -15.50 -9.43 7.25
C ALA A 104 -16.11 -8.20 7.94
N ASP A 105 -16.02 -7.02 7.31
CA ASP A 105 -16.61 -5.77 7.81
C ASP A 105 -17.00 -4.87 6.61
N GLU A 106 -18.29 -4.80 6.34
CA GLU A 106 -18.87 -4.03 5.23
C GLU A 106 -18.72 -2.50 5.40
N ASN A 107 -18.40 -2.03 6.60
CA ASN A 107 -18.21 -0.61 6.89
C ASN A 107 -16.77 -0.12 6.68
N LEU A 108 -15.86 -1.00 6.24
CA LEU A 108 -14.47 -0.67 6.01
C LEU A 108 -14.23 -0.15 4.60
N ASN A 109 -13.55 0.99 4.50
CA ASN A 109 -12.97 1.43 3.24
C ASN A 109 -11.64 0.71 3.01
N VAL A 110 -11.54 -0.08 1.94
CA VAL A 110 -10.38 -0.92 1.64
C VAL A 110 -9.58 -0.31 0.48
N PHE A 111 -8.27 -0.16 0.66
CA PHE A 111 -7.34 0.33 -0.36
C PHE A 111 -6.30 -0.75 -0.65
N GLY A 112 -6.14 -1.13 -1.90
CA GLY A 112 -5.26 -2.22 -2.28
C GLY A 112 -4.61 -2.08 -3.67
N SER A 113 -3.57 -2.86 -3.96
CA SER A 113 -2.92 -2.96 -5.25
C SER A 113 -3.28 -4.25 -6.01
N PHE A 114 -2.96 -4.41 -7.33
CA PHE A 114 -3.79 -5.35 -8.10
C PHE A 114 -3.11 -6.34 -9.07
N GLN A 115 -1.82 -6.32 -9.30
CA GLN A 115 -1.23 -6.90 -10.52
C GLN A 115 -1.44 -8.42 -10.75
N PHE A 116 -1.23 -9.31 -9.79
CA PHE A 116 -1.14 -10.75 -10.02
C PHE A 116 -2.46 -11.55 -9.92
N ASN A 117 -3.50 -10.97 -9.35
CA ASN A 117 -4.79 -11.63 -9.16
C ASN A 117 -5.94 -10.83 -9.79
N ILE A 118 -5.73 -10.39 -11.02
CA ILE A 118 -6.67 -9.53 -11.76
C ILE A 118 -8.08 -10.16 -11.90
N GLN A 119 -8.20 -11.47 -11.89
CA GLN A 119 -9.48 -12.17 -11.93
C GLN A 119 -10.37 -11.85 -10.73
N GLU A 120 -9.79 -11.47 -9.58
CA GLU A 120 -10.55 -11.06 -8.38
C GLU A 120 -11.32 -9.77 -8.57
N LEU A 121 -11.05 -8.99 -9.62
CA LEU A 121 -11.86 -7.85 -10.00
C LEU A 121 -13.31 -8.27 -10.28
N GLN A 122 -13.53 -9.45 -10.85
CA GLN A 122 -14.88 -9.97 -11.06
C GLN A 122 -15.57 -10.28 -9.72
N THR A 123 -14.86 -10.84 -8.76
CA THR A 123 -15.38 -11.08 -7.41
C THR A 123 -15.80 -9.78 -6.73
N ILE A 124 -14.98 -8.73 -6.84
CA ILE A 124 -15.26 -7.40 -6.29
C ILE A 124 -16.51 -6.79 -6.92
N VAL A 125 -16.58 -6.77 -8.24
CA VAL A 125 -17.71 -6.19 -8.97
C VAL A 125 -19.01 -6.97 -8.74
N GLN A 126 -18.94 -8.32 -8.80
CA GLN A 126 -20.10 -9.18 -8.58
C GLN A 126 -20.72 -8.97 -7.20
N ASN A 127 -19.90 -8.79 -6.18
CA ASN A 127 -20.35 -8.61 -4.81
C ASN A 127 -20.50 -7.14 -4.39
N ARG A 128 -20.23 -6.18 -5.29
CA ARG A 128 -20.29 -4.74 -5.04
C ARG A 128 -19.48 -4.32 -3.80
N LEU A 129 -18.27 -4.86 -3.68
CA LEU A 129 -17.42 -4.58 -2.53
C LEU A 129 -16.83 -3.16 -2.60
N PRO A 130 -16.86 -2.37 -1.54
CA PRO A 130 -16.39 -0.97 -1.51
C PRO A 130 -14.85 -0.89 -1.45
N ILE A 131 -14.18 -1.48 -2.44
CA ILE A 131 -12.72 -1.57 -2.52
C ILE A 131 -12.18 -0.53 -3.50
N LYS A 132 -11.31 0.35 -3.03
CA LYS A 132 -10.55 1.30 -3.85
C LYS A 132 -9.20 0.69 -4.22
N ILE A 133 -9.00 0.42 -5.51
CA ILE A 133 -7.78 -0.22 -6.00
C ILE A 133 -6.80 0.84 -6.46
N VAL A 134 -5.61 0.86 -5.87
CA VAL A 134 -4.54 1.81 -6.19
C VAL A 134 -3.41 1.10 -6.91
N VAL A 135 -3.15 1.49 -8.16
CA VAL A 135 -2.05 0.97 -8.96
C VAL A 135 -0.92 1.98 -9.02
N LEU A 136 0.20 1.64 -8.39
CA LEU A 136 1.43 2.43 -8.44
C LEU A 136 2.19 2.08 -9.73
N ASN A 137 1.82 2.75 -10.82
CA ASN A 137 2.37 2.47 -12.13
C ASN A 137 3.74 3.13 -12.33
N ASN A 138 4.79 2.35 -12.20
CA ASN A 138 6.17 2.72 -12.52
C ASN A 138 6.71 2.02 -13.77
N SER A 139 5.82 1.40 -14.56
CA SER A 139 6.13 0.68 -15.81
C SER A 139 7.17 -0.42 -15.66
N GLY A 140 7.28 -1.04 -14.48
CA GLY A 140 8.25 -2.09 -14.24
C GLY A 140 8.25 -2.68 -12.84
N TYR A 141 9.17 -3.62 -12.62
CA TYR A 141 9.48 -4.19 -11.31
C TYR A 141 10.68 -3.46 -10.70
N LEU A 142 10.45 -2.27 -10.16
CA LEU A 142 11.50 -1.35 -9.71
C LEU A 142 12.47 -1.98 -8.70
N SER A 143 11.98 -2.73 -7.73
CA SER A 143 12.82 -3.38 -6.72
C SER A 143 13.78 -4.39 -7.34
N ILE A 144 13.29 -5.20 -8.29
CA ILE A 144 14.12 -6.17 -9.02
C ILE A 144 15.13 -5.43 -9.90
N LYS A 145 14.70 -4.39 -10.61
CA LYS A 145 15.57 -3.56 -11.46
C LYS A 145 16.69 -2.92 -10.65
N ASN A 146 16.42 -2.39 -9.47
CA ASN A 146 17.43 -1.84 -8.56
C ASN A 146 18.42 -2.91 -8.08
N THR A 147 17.95 -4.12 -7.79
CA THR A 147 18.82 -5.25 -7.45
C THR A 147 19.73 -5.63 -8.61
N GLN A 148 19.18 -5.71 -9.83
CA GLN A 148 19.97 -6.02 -11.02
C GLN A 148 20.98 -4.91 -11.34
N LYS A 149 20.60 -3.64 -11.14
CA LYS A 149 21.52 -2.52 -11.25
C LYS A 149 22.69 -2.64 -10.28
N LYS A 150 22.40 -2.89 -9.01
CA LYS A 150 23.42 -2.87 -7.94
C LYS A 150 24.35 -4.08 -7.95
N TYR A 151 23.83 -5.26 -8.25
CA TYR A 151 24.57 -6.52 -8.04
C TYR A 151 24.86 -7.30 -9.32
N PHE A 152 24.27 -6.92 -10.45
CA PHE A 152 24.40 -7.65 -11.72
C PHE A 152 24.88 -6.78 -12.88
N ASN A 153 25.63 -5.70 -12.59
CA ASN A 153 26.21 -4.80 -13.58
C ASN A 153 25.20 -4.28 -14.60
N GLU A 154 24.02 -3.87 -14.12
CA GLU A 154 22.92 -3.35 -14.95
C GLU A 154 22.39 -4.34 -16.00
N ARG A 155 22.61 -5.63 -15.81
CA ARG A 155 22.10 -6.70 -16.67
C ARG A 155 20.62 -6.92 -16.38
N TYR A 156 19.75 -6.15 -17.06
CA TYR A 156 18.31 -6.19 -16.87
C TYR A 156 17.66 -7.35 -17.59
N SER A 157 16.78 -8.08 -16.90
CA SER A 157 15.98 -9.18 -17.45
C SER A 157 14.61 -9.20 -16.76
N GLY A 158 13.52 -9.14 -17.54
CA GLY A 158 12.16 -9.26 -17.03
C GLY A 158 11.74 -8.16 -16.06
N THR A 159 12.26 -6.93 -16.18
CA THR A 159 11.97 -5.84 -15.24
C THR A 159 11.17 -4.69 -15.82
N ASP A 160 11.21 -4.51 -17.14
CA ASP A 160 10.48 -3.47 -17.88
C ASP A 160 10.30 -3.88 -19.36
N ALA A 161 9.70 -3.01 -20.16
CA ALA A 161 9.44 -3.26 -21.57
C ALA A 161 10.72 -3.55 -22.38
N ASN A 162 11.84 -2.90 -22.04
CA ASN A 162 13.11 -3.10 -22.72
C ASN A 162 13.78 -4.44 -22.36
N SER A 163 13.39 -5.02 -21.22
CA SER A 163 13.94 -6.28 -20.71
C SER A 163 12.97 -7.46 -20.77
N GLY A 164 11.90 -7.33 -21.57
CA GLY A 164 11.05 -8.45 -22.01
C GLY A 164 9.71 -8.62 -21.31
N ILE A 165 9.20 -7.59 -20.61
CA ILE A 165 7.85 -7.62 -20.04
C ILE A 165 7.03 -6.40 -20.48
N SER A 166 5.69 -6.54 -20.45
CA SER A 166 4.76 -5.46 -20.70
C SER A 166 3.65 -5.48 -19.67
N PHE A 167 3.00 -4.32 -19.49
CA PHE A 167 1.88 -4.17 -18.59
C PHE A 167 0.64 -3.70 -19.36
N PRO A 168 -0.54 -4.21 -18.99
CA PRO A 168 -1.77 -3.78 -19.62
C PRO A 168 -2.14 -2.35 -19.23
N ASP A 169 -2.95 -1.71 -20.08
CA ASP A 169 -3.56 -0.41 -19.78
C ASP A 169 -4.65 -0.57 -18.71
N CYS A 170 -4.40 -0.05 -17.51
CA CYS A 170 -5.32 -0.14 -16.38
C CYS A 170 -6.69 0.50 -16.66
N SER A 171 -6.76 1.54 -17.51
CA SER A 171 -8.03 2.16 -17.88
C SER A 171 -8.93 1.22 -18.70
N LYS A 172 -8.31 0.44 -19.58
CA LYS A 172 -9.04 -0.58 -20.38
C LYS A 172 -9.50 -1.74 -19.51
N ILE A 173 -8.68 -2.14 -18.54
CA ILE A 173 -9.05 -3.18 -17.56
C ILE A 173 -10.23 -2.71 -16.71
N ALA A 174 -10.14 -1.53 -16.10
CA ALA A 174 -11.23 -0.96 -15.32
C ALA A 174 -12.54 -0.91 -16.12
N LYS A 175 -12.46 -0.45 -17.38
CA LYS A 175 -13.62 -0.43 -18.29
C LYS A 175 -14.17 -1.83 -18.57
N ALA A 176 -13.31 -2.82 -18.79
CA ALA A 176 -13.74 -4.20 -19.09
C ALA A 176 -14.50 -4.83 -17.91
N TYR A 177 -14.14 -4.50 -16.67
CA TYR A 177 -14.84 -4.93 -15.46
C TYR A 177 -15.96 -3.98 -14.99
N GLY A 178 -16.24 -2.90 -15.75
CA GLY A 178 -17.28 -1.92 -15.39
C GLY A 178 -16.92 -1.06 -14.16
N MET A 179 -15.64 -0.96 -13.83
CA MET A 179 -15.16 -0.17 -12.70
C MET A 179 -14.87 1.28 -13.09
N LYS A 180 -15.09 2.21 -12.15
CA LYS A 180 -14.69 3.60 -12.33
C LYS A 180 -13.17 3.71 -12.31
N TYR A 181 -12.60 4.49 -13.22
CA TYR A 181 -11.18 4.73 -13.32
C TYR A 181 -10.84 6.19 -13.04
N PHE A 182 -9.84 6.42 -12.21
CA PHE A 182 -9.25 7.71 -11.92
C PHE A 182 -7.76 7.67 -12.24
N ARG A 183 -7.20 8.79 -12.62
CA ARG A 183 -5.75 8.90 -12.91
C ARG A 183 -5.14 10.07 -12.14
N ILE A 184 -4.05 9.76 -11.43
CA ILE A 184 -3.21 10.72 -10.71
C ILE A 184 -1.84 10.66 -11.36
N ASN A 185 -1.42 11.70 -12.04
CA ASN A 185 -0.14 11.81 -12.75
C ASN A 185 0.57 13.16 -12.53
N GLU A 186 -0.04 14.05 -11.75
CA GLU A 186 0.52 15.33 -11.35
C GLU A 186 0.30 15.52 -9.84
N PRO A 187 1.19 16.27 -9.13
CA PRO A 187 1.05 16.51 -7.69
C PRO A 187 -0.31 17.10 -7.29
N GLU A 188 -0.86 18.02 -8.08
CA GLU A 188 -2.13 18.69 -7.85
C GLU A 188 -3.32 17.73 -7.85
N HIS A 189 -3.18 16.58 -8.49
CA HIS A 189 -4.22 15.54 -8.49
C HIS A 189 -4.35 14.86 -7.11
N LEU A 190 -3.36 14.99 -6.23
CA LEU A 190 -3.50 14.55 -4.84
C LEU A 190 -4.54 15.38 -4.08
N ASP A 191 -4.73 16.63 -4.46
CA ASP A 191 -5.69 17.54 -3.85
C ASP A 191 -7.05 17.56 -4.55
N THR A 192 -7.10 17.24 -5.83
CA THR A 192 -8.33 17.31 -6.63
C THR A 192 -8.96 15.95 -6.89
N VAL A 193 -8.18 14.96 -7.32
CA VAL A 193 -8.67 13.64 -7.74
C VAL A 193 -8.76 12.66 -6.57
N LEU A 194 -7.73 12.60 -5.69
CA LEU A 194 -7.71 11.62 -4.61
C LEU A 194 -8.88 11.77 -3.62
N PRO A 195 -9.36 12.98 -3.26
CA PRO A 195 -10.58 13.12 -2.46
C PRO A 195 -11.84 12.55 -3.12
N GLU A 196 -11.93 12.61 -4.45
CA GLU A 196 -13.05 11.99 -5.18
C GLU A 196 -12.97 10.47 -5.10
N VAL A 197 -11.77 9.89 -5.24
CA VAL A 197 -11.56 8.44 -5.10
C VAL A 197 -11.97 7.95 -3.71
N VAL A 198 -11.56 8.67 -2.66
CA VAL A 198 -11.88 8.28 -1.26
C VAL A 198 -13.38 8.31 -1.00
N LYS A 199 -14.11 9.27 -1.57
CA LYS A 199 -15.56 9.43 -1.42
C LYS A 199 -16.40 8.55 -2.35
N TYR A 200 -15.77 7.94 -3.35
CA TYR A 200 -16.50 7.12 -4.33
C TYR A 200 -16.91 5.79 -3.69
N ASP A 201 -18.19 5.44 -3.80
CA ASP A 201 -18.79 4.18 -3.33
C ASP A 201 -18.79 3.11 -4.44
#